data_49934c928d6e77a05f092df2c96393c9
#
_entry.id   49934c928d6e77a05f092df2c96393c9
#
_cell.length_a   1.000
_cell.length_b   1.000
_cell.length_c   1.000
_cell.angle_alpha   90.00
_cell.angle_beta   90.00
_cell.angle_gamma   90.00
#
_symmetry.space_group_name_H-M   'P 1'
#
loop_
_entity.id
_entity.type
_entity.pdbx_description
1 polymer ?
#
loop_
_entity_poly.entity_id
_entity_poly.type
_entity_poly.pdbx_seq_one_letter_code
_entity_poly.pdbx_strand_id
1 'polypeptide(L)'
;GAAGRPPAAVIGWHSARDLERAYWLVVIFGAVFTLARFSEAFLILRAQQQGLPDAFAPLVFVVMNLVYAATAYPVGRLADRMSHLKLLGAGLVTLIAADLVLALAQGLTAIAVGVALWGLHMGVTQGVLAAMVAATAPAHLRGTAFGIFNLGCGVAMLAASILAGLLWDML
;
A
#
# COMPACT_ATOMS: atom_id res chain seq x y z
N GLY A 1 36.00 14.72 -23.52
CA GLY A 1 35.95 15.11 -22.15
C GLY A 1 34.88 14.32 -21.45
N ALA A 2 35.24 13.34 -20.59
CA ALA A 2 34.31 12.62 -19.76
C ALA A 2 33.79 13.59 -18.69
N ALA A 3 32.51 14.00 -18.84
CA ALA A 3 31.82 14.72 -17.78
C ALA A 3 31.70 13.78 -16.58
N GLY A 4 32.48 14.04 -15.51
CA GLY A 4 32.47 13.28 -14.29
C GLY A 4 31.04 13.22 -13.73
N ARG A 5 30.54 12.02 -13.44
CA ARG A 5 29.32 11.84 -12.66
C ARG A 5 29.51 12.59 -11.33
N PRO A 6 28.53 13.41 -10.93
CA PRO A 6 28.60 14.01 -9.60
C PRO A 6 28.73 12.88 -8.56
N PRO A 7 29.53 13.08 -7.50
CA PRO A 7 29.70 12.07 -6.47
C PRO A 7 28.32 11.70 -5.92
N ALA A 8 28.06 10.39 -5.79
CA ALA A 8 26.86 9.88 -5.17
C ALA A 8 26.75 10.56 -3.79
N ALA A 9 25.69 11.34 -3.59
CA ALA A 9 25.45 11.99 -2.31
C ALA A 9 25.39 10.88 -1.26
N VAL A 10 26.30 10.92 -0.29
CA VAL A 10 26.31 10.01 0.84
C VAL A 10 24.98 10.22 1.56
N ILE A 11 24.13 9.18 1.54
CA ILE A 11 22.83 9.18 2.20
C ILE A 11 23.10 9.27 3.71
N GLY A 12 23.10 10.48 4.24
CA GLY A 12 23.24 10.74 5.66
C GLY A 12 21.86 11.03 6.27
N TRP A 13 21.59 10.52 7.46
CA TRP A 13 20.41 10.85 8.26
C TRP A 13 20.23 12.37 8.47
N HIS A 14 21.28 13.16 8.26
CA HIS A 14 21.23 14.63 8.26
C HIS A 14 20.32 15.19 7.15
N SER A 15 20.24 14.52 5.99
CA SER A 15 19.39 14.97 4.87
C SER A 15 17.88 14.83 5.17
N ALA A 16 17.50 14.02 6.18
CA ALA A 16 16.12 13.93 6.62
C ALA A 16 15.62 15.20 7.32
N ARG A 17 16.53 16.02 7.87
CA ARG A 17 16.18 17.30 8.54
C ARG A 17 15.86 18.41 7.54
N ASP A 18 16.28 18.25 6.29
CA ASP A 18 16.04 19.21 5.21
C ASP A 18 14.65 18.97 4.54
N LEU A 19 13.90 17.93 4.99
CA LEU A 19 12.57 17.63 4.51
C LEU A 19 11.54 18.49 5.23
N GLU A 20 10.69 19.16 4.45
CA GLU A 20 9.69 20.08 4.97
C GLU A 20 8.60 19.38 5.81
N ARG A 21 7.89 20.16 6.64
CA ARG A 21 6.76 19.64 7.46
C ARG A 21 5.69 18.95 6.62
N ALA A 22 5.46 19.42 5.39
CA ALA A 22 4.50 18.81 4.47
C ALA A 22 4.86 17.35 4.14
N TYR A 23 6.15 17.05 3.92
CA TYR A 23 6.62 15.69 3.70
C TYR A 23 6.37 14.79 4.94
N TRP A 24 6.68 15.25 6.13
CA TRP A 24 6.48 14.46 7.35
C TRP A 24 5.00 14.16 7.62
N LEU A 25 4.10 15.09 7.27
CA LEU A 25 2.67 14.83 7.31
C LEU A 25 2.27 13.72 6.33
N VAL A 26 2.86 13.67 5.14
CA VAL A 26 2.64 12.57 4.18
C VAL A 26 3.15 11.24 4.73
N VAL A 27 4.31 11.22 5.39
CA VAL A 27 4.85 9.99 6.03
C VAL A 27 3.92 9.49 7.14
N ILE A 28 3.49 10.37 8.04
CA ILE A 28 2.59 10.02 9.13
C ILE A 28 1.26 9.53 8.57
N PHE A 29 0.69 10.24 7.59
CA PHE A 29 -0.56 9.86 6.96
C PHE A 29 -0.44 8.50 6.26
N GLY A 30 0.63 8.27 5.50
CA GLY A 30 0.90 6.99 4.85
C GLY A 30 1.08 5.85 5.84
N ALA A 31 1.77 6.08 6.96
CA ALA A 31 1.94 5.10 8.03
C ALA A 31 0.59 4.76 8.71
N VAL A 32 -0.21 5.77 9.06
CA VAL A 32 -1.56 5.57 9.64
C VAL A 32 -2.46 4.82 8.65
N PHE A 33 -2.40 5.20 7.37
CA PHE A 33 -3.16 4.52 6.33
C PHE A 33 -2.72 3.06 6.15
N THR A 34 -1.42 2.80 6.30
CA THR A 34 -0.86 1.44 6.23
C THR A 34 -1.26 0.61 7.46
N LEU A 35 -1.42 1.21 8.63
CA LEU A 35 -1.95 0.51 9.83
C LEU A 35 -3.37 -0.02 9.64
N ALA A 36 -4.15 0.60 8.73
CA ALA A 36 -5.51 0.12 8.42
C ALA A 36 -5.50 -1.16 7.56
N ARG A 37 -4.35 -1.58 7.06
CA ARG A 37 -4.19 -2.84 6.31
C ARG A 37 -3.26 -3.78 7.07
N PHE A 38 -3.51 -5.06 6.90
CA PHE A 38 -2.63 -6.14 7.35
C PHE A 38 -1.86 -6.74 6.17
N SER A 39 -0.98 -7.70 6.43
CA SER A 39 -0.23 -8.39 5.37
C SER A 39 -1.16 -9.17 4.43
N GLU A 40 -0.89 -9.09 3.13
CA GLU A 40 -1.62 -9.83 2.10
C GLU A 40 -1.55 -11.36 2.28
N ALA A 41 -0.64 -11.86 3.13
CA ALA A 41 -0.58 -13.26 3.52
C ALA A 41 -1.88 -13.75 4.19
N PHE A 42 -2.59 -12.87 4.91
CA PHE A 42 -3.88 -13.21 5.53
C PHE A 42 -4.99 -13.47 4.50
N LEU A 43 -4.88 -12.90 3.29
CA LEU A 43 -5.81 -13.21 2.19
C LEU A 43 -5.68 -14.67 1.78
N ILE A 44 -4.46 -15.22 1.75
CA ILE A 44 -4.22 -16.64 1.47
C ILE A 44 -4.80 -17.49 2.59
N LEU A 45 -4.50 -17.17 3.86
CA LEU A 45 -5.04 -17.92 5.00
C LEU A 45 -6.57 -17.95 4.97
N ARG A 46 -7.20 -16.81 4.67
CA ARG A 46 -8.66 -16.75 4.56
C ARG A 46 -9.20 -17.57 3.40
N ALA A 47 -8.53 -17.58 2.25
CA ALA A 47 -8.90 -18.40 1.10
C ALA A 47 -8.77 -19.90 1.41
N GLN A 48 -7.72 -20.31 2.10
CA GLN A 48 -7.51 -21.69 2.54
C GLN A 48 -8.59 -22.13 3.54
N GLN A 49 -8.99 -21.29 4.48
CA GLN A 49 -10.12 -21.57 5.38
C GLN A 49 -11.44 -21.80 4.61
N GLN A 50 -11.61 -21.20 3.43
CA GLN A 50 -12.76 -21.38 2.56
C GLN A 50 -12.58 -22.50 1.53
N GLY A 51 -11.57 -23.35 1.70
CA GLY A 51 -11.36 -24.55 0.91
C GLY A 51 -10.45 -24.39 -0.32
N LEU A 52 -9.63 -23.30 -0.39
CA LEU A 52 -8.62 -23.20 -1.45
C LEU A 52 -7.46 -24.16 -1.15
N PRO A 53 -7.16 -25.14 -2.05
CA PRO A 53 -6.00 -26.00 -1.87
C PRO A 53 -4.69 -25.23 -1.93
N ASP A 54 -3.68 -25.66 -1.17
CA ASP A 54 -2.37 -25.01 -1.05
C ASP A 54 -1.70 -24.75 -2.38
N ALA A 55 -1.84 -25.69 -3.33
CA ALA A 55 -1.28 -25.56 -4.68
C ALA A 55 -1.81 -24.34 -5.45
N PHE A 56 -2.99 -23.83 -5.09
CA PHE A 56 -3.62 -22.68 -5.72
C PHE A 56 -3.47 -21.38 -4.91
N ALA A 57 -2.80 -21.41 -3.76
CA ALA A 57 -2.53 -20.22 -2.95
C ALA A 57 -1.95 -19.03 -3.75
N PRO A 58 -1.02 -19.23 -4.72
CA PRO A 58 -0.52 -18.12 -5.53
C PRO A 58 -1.57 -17.41 -6.38
N LEU A 59 -2.71 -18.06 -6.71
CA LEU A 59 -3.78 -17.43 -7.50
C LEU A 59 -4.41 -16.24 -6.77
N VAL A 60 -4.40 -16.24 -5.45
CA VAL A 60 -4.86 -15.09 -4.64
C VAL A 60 -4.06 -13.84 -5.02
N PHE A 61 -2.74 -13.95 -5.08
CA PHE A 61 -1.88 -12.82 -5.50
C PHE A 61 -2.02 -12.49 -6.97
N VAL A 62 -2.25 -13.49 -7.84
CA VAL A 62 -2.48 -13.24 -9.26
C VAL A 62 -3.73 -12.41 -9.47
N VAL A 63 -4.85 -12.77 -8.86
CA VAL A 63 -6.12 -12.01 -8.95
C VAL A 63 -5.94 -10.61 -8.39
N MET A 64 -5.37 -10.48 -7.19
CA MET A 64 -5.12 -9.20 -6.55
C MET A 64 -4.28 -8.28 -7.43
N ASN A 65 -3.13 -8.76 -7.91
CA ASN A 65 -2.20 -7.95 -8.71
C ASN A 65 -2.72 -7.64 -10.11
N LEU A 66 -3.55 -8.51 -10.70
CA LEU A 66 -4.21 -8.24 -11.98
C LEU A 66 -5.15 -7.05 -11.86
N VAL A 67 -5.99 -7.03 -10.81
CA VAL A 67 -6.90 -5.91 -10.56
C VAL A 67 -6.12 -4.65 -10.20
N TYR A 68 -5.09 -4.77 -9.36
CA TYR A 68 -4.18 -3.66 -9.05
C TYR A 68 -3.58 -3.05 -10.32
N ALA A 69 -2.98 -3.85 -11.19
CA ALA A 69 -2.36 -3.38 -12.42
C ALA A 69 -3.38 -2.73 -13.39
N ALA A 70 -4.55 -3.35 -13.53
CA ALA A 70 -5.62 -2.82 -14.39
C ALA A 70 -6.16 -1.46 -13.90
N THR A 71 -6.15 -1.22 -12.59
CA THR A 71 -6.69 -0.01 -11.97
C THR A 71 -5.65 1.08 -11.76
N ALA A 72 -4.37 0.74 -11.60
CA ALA A 72 -3.30 1.70 -11.31
C ALA A 72 -3.18 2.80 -12.39
N TYR A 73 -3.24 2.41 -13.68
CA TYR A 73 -3.12 3.39 -14.77
C TYR A 73 -4.32 4.35 -14.86
N PRO A 74 -5.60 3.90 -14.92
CA PRO A 74 -6.73 4.83 -14.96
C PRO A 74 -6.83 5.71 -13.72
N VAL A 75 -6.50 5.17 -12.53
CA VAL A 75 -6.48 5.95 -11.29
C VAL A 75 -5.34 6.97 -11.30
N GLY A 76 -4.16 6.64 -11.81
CA GLY A 76 -3.07 7.61 -12.01
C GLY A 76 -3.51 8.83 -12.82
N ARG A 77 -4.22 8.61 -13.94
CA ARG A 77 -4.80 9.71 -14.74
C ARG A 77 -5.89 10.49 -14.00
N LEU A 78 -6.63 9.84 -13.13
CA LEU A 78 -7.66 10.48 -12.31
C LEU A 78 -7.03 11.34 -11.21
N ALA A 79 -5.90 10.91 -10.66
CA ALA A 79 -5.15 11.64 -9.65
C ALA A 79 -4.64 13.01 -10.14
N ASP A 80 -4.41 13.15 -11.46
CA ASP A 80 -4.06 14.45 -12.08
C ASP A 80 -5.22 15.46 -12.07
N ARG A 81 -6.47 14.99 -11.89
CA ARG A 81 -7.69 15.80 -11.98
C ARG A 81 -8.48 15.91 -10.68
N MET A 82 -8.23 15.02 -9.74
CA MET A 82 -8.94 14.95 -8.46
C MET A 82 -7.99 15.23 -7.29
N SER A 83 -8.53 15.72 -6.19
CA SER A 83 -7.72 15.87 -4.98
C SER A 83 -7.27 14.48 -4.46
N HIS A 84 -5.99 14.38 -4.10
CA HIS A 84 -5.40 13.17 -3.53
C HIS A 84 -6.21 12.64 -2.33
N LEU A 85 -6.74 13.56 -1.50
CA LEU A 85 -7.54 13.19 -0.32
C LEU A 85 -8.85 12.47 -0.69
N LYS A 86 -9.52 12.88 -1.78
CA LYS A 86 -10.73 12.19 -2.26
C LYS A 86 -10.42 10.77 -2.75
N LEU A 87 -9.31 10.61 -3.48
CA LEU A 87 -8.88 9.29 -3.95
C LEU A 87 -8.49 8.38 -2.80
N LEU A 88 -7.74 8.89 -1.81
CA LEU A 88 -7.40 8.12 -0.61
C LEU A 88 -8.64 7.76 0.22
N GLY A 89 -9.61 8.67 0.31
CA GLY A 89 -10.91 8.36 0.93
C GLY A 89 -11.66 7.25 0.20
N ALA A 90 -11.72 7.30 -1.14
CA ALA A 90 -12.30 6.24 -1.95
C ALA A 90 -11.56 4.90 -1.76
N GLY A 91 -10.22 4.94 -1.71
CA GLY A 91 -9.39 3.78 -1.41
C GLY A 91 -9.68 3.19 -0.04
N LEU A 92 -9.86 4.02 0.99
CA LEU A 92 -10.22 3.55 2.34
C LEU A 92 -11.60 2.88 2.37
N VAL A 93 -12.59 3.48 1.70
CA VAL A 93 -13.93 2.86 1.58
C VAL A 93 -13.83 1.51 0.86
N THR A 94 -13.00 1.43 -0.19
CA THR A 94 -12.77 0.16 -0.90
C THR A 94 -12.10 -0.89 -0.01
N LEU A 95 -11.14 -0.48 0.84
CA LEU A 95 -10.51 -1.38 1.81
C LEU A 95 -11.52 -1.92 2.82
N ILE A 96 -12.34 -1.05 3.42
CA ILE A 96 -13.40 -1.46 4.36
C ILE A 96 -14.36 -2.43 3.68
N ALA A 97 -14.76 -2.16 2.43
CA ALA A 97 -15.61 -3.06 1.68
C ALA A 97 -14.93 -4.42 1.43
N ALA A 98 -13.64 -4.44 1.08
CA ALA A 98 -12.87 -5.66 0.91
C ALA A 98 -12.84 -6.48 2.21
N ASP A 99 -12.54 -5.84 3.34
CA ASP A 99 -12.47 -6.50 4.65
C ASP A 99 -13.82 -7.07 5.07
N LEU A 100 -14.91 -6.33 4.87
CA LEU A 100 -16.26 -6.82 5.16
C LEU A 100 -16.62 -8.03 4.28
N VAL A 101 -16.33 -7.97 2.99
CA VAL A 101 -16.57 -9.11 2.08
C VAL A 101 -15.75 -10.31 2.50
N LEU A 102 -14.48 -10.15 2.83
CA LEU A 102 -13.59 -11.23 3.27
C LEU A 102 -14.03 -11.81 4.63
N ALA A 103 -14.44 -10.97 5.57
CA ALA A 103 -14.93 -11.40 6.87
C ALA A 103 -16.19 -12.24 6.76
N LEU A 104 -17.14 -11.83 5.91
CA LEU A 104 -18.43 -12.49 5.71
C LEU A 104 -18.40 -13.57 4.62
N ALA A 105 -17.26 -13.76 3.95
CA ALA A 105 -17.14 -14.66 2.81
C ALA A 105 -17.50 -16.10 3.18
N GLN A 106 -18.38 -16.68 2.37
CA GLN A 106 -18.70 -18.10 2.34
C GLN A 106 -18.36 -18.64 0.95
N GLY A 107 -17.31 -19.44 0.87
CA GLY A 107 -16.81 -20.03 -0.38
C GLY A 107 -15.89 -19.14 -1.21
N LEU A 108 -15.26 -19.77 -2.19
CA LEU A 108 -14.15 -19.17 -2.96
C LEU A 108 -14.58 -17.99 -3.85
N THR A 109 -15.83 -17.94 -4.31
CA THR A 109 -16.32 -16.83 -5.12
C THR A 109 -16.34 -15.52 -4.32
N ALA A 110 -16.82 -15.55 -3.07
CA ALA A 110 -16.83 -14.39 -2.20
C ALA A 110 -15.39 -13.96 -1.84
N ILE A 111 -14.50 -14.93 -1.61
CA ILE A 111 -13.07 -14.66 -1.43
C ILE A 111 -12.47 -13.94 -2.65
N ALA A 112 -12.75 -14.43 -3.86
CA ALA A 112 -12.24 -13.82 -5.09
C ALA A 112 -12.71 -12.35 -5.24
N VAL A 113 -13.95 -12.05 -4.88
CA VAL A 113 -14.49 -10.68 -4.87
C VAL A 113 -13.76 -9.83 -3.84
N GLY A 114 -13.56 -10.30 -2.60
CA GLY A 114 -12.83 -9.58 -1.56
C GLY A 114 -11.38 -9.31 -1.96
N VAL A 115 -10.69 -10.30 -2.54
CA VAL A 115 -9.32 -10.15 -3.06
C VAL A 115 -9.25 -9.15 -4.22
N ALA A 116 -10.25 -9.16 -5.12
CA ALA A 116 -10.33 -8.17 -6.20
C ALA A 116 -10.54 -6.74 -5.65
N LEU A 117 -11.40 -6.57 -4.66
CA LEU A 117 -11.59 -5.27 -3.98
C LEU A 117 -10.29 -4.82 -3.28
N TRP A 118 -9.54 -5.74 -2.68
CA TRP A 118 -8.22 -5.44 -2.11
C TRP A 118 -7.25 -4.94 -3.16
N GLY A 119 -7.17 -5.61 -4.31
CA GLY A 119 -6.37 -5.16 -5.45
C GLY A 119 -6.79 -3.78 -5.97
N LEU A 120 -8.10 -3.52 -6.04
CA LEU A 120 -8.65 -2.21 -6.41
C LEU A 120 -8.22 -1.13 -5.40
N HIS A 121 -8.34 -1.40 -4.08
CA HIS A 121 -7.84 -0.51 -3.04
C HIS A 121 -6.36 -0.14 -3.26
N MET A 122 -5.51 -1.12 -3.52
CA MET A 122 -4.09 -0.90 -3.79
C MET A 122 -3.88 -0.01 -5.02
N GLY A 123 -4.63 -0.27 -6.11
CA GLY A 123 -4.57 0.52 -7.34
C GLY A 123 -4.97 1.97 -7.15
N VAL A 124 -5.95 2.22 -6.27
CA VAL A 124 -6.40 3.59 -5.95
C VAL A 124 -5.43 4.32 -5.02
N THR A 125 -4.72 3.64 -4.13
CA THR A 125 -4.00 4.30 -3.03
C THR A 125 -2.49 4.40 -3.22
N GLN A 126 -1.83 3.37 -3.73
CA GLN A 126 -0.35 3.34 -3.75
C GLN A 126 0.24 4.40 -4.67
N GLY A 127 -0.33 4.58 -5.87
CA GLY A 127 0.13 5.62 -6.80
C GLY A 127 -0.06 7.03 -6.26
N VAL A 128 -1.17 7.27 -5.56
CA VAL A 128 -1.47 8.58 -4.95
C VAL A 128 -0.50 8.89 -3.82
N LEU A 129 -0.22 7.94 -2.93
CA LEU A 129 0.76 8.11 -1.86
C LEU A 129 2.16 8.38 -2.42
N ALA A 130 2.58 7.64 -3.45
CA ALA A 130 3.85 7.88 -4.12
C ALA A 130 3.93 9.28 -4.77
N ALA A 131 2.85 9.74 -5.40
CA ALA A 131 2.77 11.09 -5.97
C ALA A 131 2.88 12.17 -4.89
N MET A 132 2.24 11.98 -3.72
CA MET A 132 2.35 12.92 -2.60
C MET A 132 3.77 12.99 -2.05
N VAL A 133 4.48 11.86 -1.91
CA VAL A 133 5.90 11.85 -1.52
C VAL A 133 6.74 12.61 -2.55
N ALA A 134 6.54 12.33 -3.84
CA ALA A 134 7.30 12.99 -4.91
C ALA A 134 7.05 14.50 -4.99
N ALA A 135 5.84 14.96 -4.66
CA ALA A 135 5.45 16.37 -4.67
C ALA A 135 5.98 17.16 -3.48
N THR A 136 6.18 16.50 -2.32
CA THR A 136 6.62 17.15 -1.08
C THR A 136 8.12 17.04 -0.82
N ALA A 137 8.84 16.20 -1.59
CA ALA A 137 10.27 16.01 -1.45
C ALA A 137 11.05 16.79 -2.52
N PRO A 138 12.13 17.53 -2.14
CA PRO A 138 13.05 18.15 -3.10
C PRO A 138 13.63 17.13 -4.08
N ALA A 139 13.83 17.53 -5.34
CA ALA A 139 14.25 16.61 -6.41
C ALA A 139 15.53 15.81 -6.07
N HIS A 140 16.50 16.45 -5.40
CA HIS A 140 17.76 15.82 -5.01
C HIS A 140 17.65 14.89 -3.80
N LEU A 141 16.54 14.95 -3.02
CA LEU A 141 16.29 14.10 -1.85
C LEU A 141 15.19 13.05 -2.08
N ARG A 142 14.61 12.96 -3.28
CA ARG A 142 13.50 12.04 -3.55
C ARG A 142 13.81 10.58 -3.17
N GLY A 143 15.02 10.11 -3.48
CA GLY A 143 15.43 8.75 -3.11
C GLY A 143 15.39 8.52 -1.59
N THR A 144 15.94 9.45 -0.83
CA THR A 144 15.93 9.43 0.65
C THR A 144 14.50 9.52 1.19
N ALA A 145 13.67 10.41 0.61
CA ALA A 145 12.27 10.56 0.98
C ALA A 145 11.47 9.28 0.76
N PHE A 146 11.58 8.64 -0.41
CA PHE A 146 10.94 7.35 -0.63
C PHE A 146 11.45 6.26 0.31
N GLY A 147 12.76 6.25 0.63
CA GLY A 147 13.34 5.33 1.59
C GLY A 147 12.74 5.47 2.99
N ILE A 148 12.65 6.70 3.51
CA ILE A 148 12.07 6.99 4.83
C ILE A 148 10.56 6.68 4.84
N PHE A 149 9.83 7.08 3.78
CA PHE A 149 8.41 6.78 3.65
C PHE A 149 8.15 5.27 3.68
N ASN A 150 8.88 4.50 2.87
CA ASN A 150 8.74 3.04 2.81
C ASN A 150 9.14 2.37 4.14
N LEU A 151 10.15 2.88 4.83
CA LEU A 151 10.53 2.40 6.16
C LEU A 151 9.41 2.64 7.17
N GLY A 152 8.82 3.85 7.20
CA GLY A 152 7.70 4.18 8.07
C GLY A 152 6.47 3.31 7.81
N CYS A 153 6.10 3.15 6.53
CA CYS A 153 5.01 2.26 6.12
C CYS A 153 5.32 0.79 6.43
N GLY A 154 6.58 0.34 6.26
CA GLY A 154 7.01 -1.02 6.58
C GLY A 154 6.88 -1.34 8.07
N VAL A 155 7.29 -0.41 8.95
CA VAL A 155 7.11 -0.54 10.41
C VAL A 155 5.63 -0.57 10.78
N ALA A 156 4.81 0.29 10.17
CA ALA A 156 3.36 0.30 10.37
C ALA A 156 2.72 -1.02 9.91
N MET A 157 3.12 -1.55 8.75
CA MET A 157 2.66 -2.84 8.24
C MET A 157 3.03 -4.00 9.17
N LEU A 158 4.25 -4.00 9.69
CA LEU A 158 4.70 -5.01 10.65
C LEU A 158 3.82 -4.97 11.92
N ALA A 159 3.59 -3.77 12.48
CA ALA A 159 2.73 -3.61 13.65
C ALA A 159 1.29 -4.08 13.37
N ALA A 160 0.70 -3.69 12.24
CA ALA A 160 -0.62 -4.13 11.83
C ALA A 160 -0.70 -5.66 11.67
N SER A 161 0.32 -6.27 11.08
CA SER A 161 0.38 -7.72 10.86
C SER A 161 0.54 -8.50 12.16
N ILE A 162 1.32 -7.99 13.12
CA ILE A 162 1.43 -8.59 14.46
C ILE A 162 0.07 -8.54 15.16
N LEU A 163 -0.60 -7.38 15.14
CA LEU A 163 -1.93 -7.23 15.75
C LEU A 163 -2.96 -8.17 15.09
N ALA A 164 -2.96 -8.23 13.76
CA ALA A 164 -3.86 -9.12 13.02
C ALA A 164 -3.57 -10.61 13.35
N GLY A 165 -2.30 -11.00 13.46
CA GLY A 165 -1.91 -12.36 13.84
C GLY A 165 -2.38 -12.73 15.24
N LEU A 166 -2.17 -11.83 16.21
CA LEU A 166 -2.64 -12.04 17.59
C LEU A 166 -4.17 -12.18 17.67
N LEU A 167 -4.89 -11.36 16.93
CA LEU A 167 -6.35 -11.45 16.86
C LEU A 167 -6.82 -12.73 16.18
N TRP A 168 -6.10 -13.19 15.16
CA TRP A 168 -6.40 -14.43 14.45
C TRP A 168 -6.29 -15.67 15.33
N ASP A 169 -5.29 -15.71 16.20
CA ASP A 169 -5.08 -16.82 17.12
C ASP A 169 -6.07 -16.84 18.31
N MET A 170 -6.79 -15.72 18.52
CA MET A 170 -7.78 -15.57 19.60
C MET A 170 -9.23 -15.89 19.16
N LEU A 171 -9.48 -15.99 17.86
CA LEU A 171 -10.79 -16.18 17.26
C LEU A 171 -10.94 -17.57 16.65
#